data_dcf21dcf4476d16739e823ebfe8b7f21
#
_entry.id   dcf21dcf4476d16739e823ebfe8b7f21
#
_cell.length_a   1.000
_cell.length_b   1.000
_cell.length_c   1.000
_cell.angle_alpha   90.00
_cell.angle_beta   90.00
_cell.angle_gamma   90.00
#
_symmetry.space_group_name_H-M   'P 1'
#
loop_
_entity.id
_entity.type
_entity.pdbx_description
1 polymer ?
#
loop_
_entity_poly.entity_id
_entity_poly.type
_entity_poly.pdbx_seq_one_letter_code
_entity_poly.pdbx_strand_id
1 'polypeptide(L)'
;MPGRIFRRLPSLALLAMLAPVAAAQVREEAPPRPLPAEVQADVAAIAEHLASVQEEASPLACGKAVENARWGVETMLEVGEKNLRGGYMTQAAYDAATPTLKALLGVLTVQDCEAAAGVRRDFYQCMSSDYNHVYACGKAHSFEP
;
A
#
# COMPACT_ATOMS: atom_id res chain seq x y z
N MET A 1 -22.59 -46.14 70.84
CA MET A 1 -22.01 -46.69 69.60
C MET A 1 -22.54 -45.89 68.42
N PRO A 2 -21.74 -45.10 67.77
CA PRO A 2 -22.24 -44.25 66.68
C PRO A 2 -21.99 -44.90 65.32
N GLY A 3 -23.05 -44.90 64.51
CA GLY A 3 -23.04 -45.38 63.12
C GLY A 3 -22.30 -44.50 62.17
N ARG A 4 -21.45 -45.13 61.33
CA ARG A 4 -20.73 -44.49 60.26
C ARG A 4 -21.64 -44.35 59.04
N ILE A 5 -21.96 -43.09 58.64
CA ILE A 5 -22.66 -42.76 57.41
C ILE A 5 -21.60 -42.61 56.30
N PHE A 6 -21.55 -43.59 55.40
CA PHE A 6 -20.77 -43.49 54.16
C PHE A 6 -21.49 -42.60 53.15
N ARG A 7 -20.97 -41.41 52.99
CA ARG A 7 -21.38 -40.47 51.90
C ARG A 7 -20.68 -40.87 50.59
N ARG A 8 -21.44 -41.42 49.65
CA ARG A 8 -20.99 -41.71 48.31
C ARG A 8 -20.93 -40.35 47.55
N LEU A 9 -19.74 -39.97 47.05
CA LEU A 9 -19.53 -38.84 46.13
C LEU A 9 -19.87 -39.32 44.71
N PRO A 10 -20.65 -38.56 43.94
CA PRO A 10 -20.84 -38.86 42.53
C PRO A 10 -19.61 -38.44 41.72
N SER A 11 -19.08 -39.33 40.91
CA SER A 11 -18.04 -39.08 39.93
C SER A 11 -18.58 -38.13 38.83
N LEU A 12 -18.13 -36.89 38.81
CA LEU A 12 -18.33 -36.01 37.68
C LEU A 12 -17.43 -36.48 36.53
N ALA A 13 -18.03 -37.07 35.52
CA ALA A 13 -17.39 -37.33 34.22
C ALA A 13 -17.19 -36.01 33.49
N LEU A 14 -15.92 -35.54 33.41
CA LEU A 14 -15.52 -34.38 32.64
C LEU A 14 -15.48 -34.77 31.16
N LEU A 15 -16.56 -34.49 30.41
CA LEU A 15 -16.55 -34.59 28.94
C LEU A 15 -15.67 -33.46 28.41
N ALA A 16 -14.45 -33.79 28.03
CA ALA A 16 -13.59 -32.91 27.27
C ALA A 16 -14.14 -32.76 25.82
N MET A 17 -14.82 -31.67 25.53
CA MET A 17 -15.19 -31.31 24.16
C MET A 17 -13.92 -30.86 23.39
N LEU A 18 -13.36 -31.78 22.62
CA LEU A 18 -12.36 -31.48 21.59
C LEU A 18 -13.08 -30.72 20.45
N ALA A 19 -13.04 -29.41 20.48
CA ALA A 19 -13.43 -28.61 19.34
C ALA A 19 -12.40 -28.82 18.20
N PRO A 20 -12.84 -29.17 16.98
CA PRO A 20 -11.90 -29.24 15.86
C PRO A 20 -11.38 -27.80 15.58
N VAL A 21 -10.07 -27.63 15.75
CA VAL A 21 -9.36 -26.43 15.26
C VAL A 21 -9.48 -26.50 13.73
N ALA A 22 -10.38 -25.71 13.16
CA ALA A 22 -10.44 -25.50 11.73
C ALA A 22 -9.11 -24.85 11.32
N ALA A 23 -8.20 -25.64 10.77
CA ALA A 23 -7.00 -25.13 10.14
C ALA A 23 -7.45 -24.21 8.99
N ALA A 24 -7.27 -22.90 9.18
CA ALA A 24 -7.45 -21.93 8.09
C ALA A 24 -6.47 -22.33 6.99
N GLN A 25 -6.99 -22.89 5.91
CA GLN A 25 -6.20 -23.16 4.72
C GLN A 25 -5.75 -21.81 4.20
N VAL A 26 -4.47 -21.50 4.33
CA VAL A 26 -3.83 -20.38 3.61
C VAL A 26 -4.01 -20.70 2.14
N ARG A 27 -4.95 -20.01 1.51
CA ARG A 27 -5.20 -20.14 0.08
C ARG A 27 -3.97 -19.55 -0.60
N GLU A 28 -3.14 -20.37 -1.20
CA GLU A 28 -2.01 -19.95 -2.00
C GLU A 28 -2.56 -19.12 -3.16
N GLU A 29 -2.20 -17.84 -3.17
CA GLU A 29 -2.64 -16.90 -4.20
C GLU A 29 -1.96 -17.27 -5.53
N ALA A 30 -2.74 -17.35 -6.60
CA ALA A 30 -2.20 -17.64 -7.92
C ALA A 30 -1.19 -16.55 -8.35
N PRO A 31 -0.08 -16.93 -9.01
CA PRO A 31 0.90 -15.95 -9.49
C PRO A 31 0.25 -14.99 -10.50
N PRO A 32 0.77 -13.74 -10.61
CA PRO A 32 0.26 -12.78 -11.58
C PRO A 32 0.34 -13.30 -13.00
N ARG A 33 -0.61 -12.88 -13.83
CA ARG A 33 -0.61 -13.22 -15.27
C ARG A 33 0.65 -12.65 -15.94
N PRO A 34 1.43 -13.46 -16.68
CA PRO A 34 2.58 -12.95 -17.41
C PRO A 34 2.14 -12.07 -18.57
N LEU A 35 2.88 -10.99 -18.81
CA LEU A 35 2.72 -10.14 -19.99
C LEU A 35 3.47 -10.77 -21.18
N PRO A 36 3.03 -10.52 -22.44
CA PRO A 36 3.83 -10.82 -23.62
C PRO A 36 5.21 -10.15 -23.57
N ALA A 37 6.25 -10.78 -24.11
CA ALA A 37 7.63 -10.30 -23.97
C ALA A 37 7.85 -8.88 -24.52
N GLU A 38 7.21 -8.55 -25.63
CA GLU A 38 7.21 -7.21 -26.21
C GLU A 38 6.60 -6.17 -25.27
N VAL A 39 5.47 -6.50 -24.63
CA VAL A 39 4.80 -5.62 -23.65
C VAL A 39 5.64 -5.46 -22.39
N GLN A 40 6.37 -6.49 -21.96
CA GLN A 40 7.26 -6.40 -20.80
C GLN A 40 8.37 -5.36 -21.02
N ALA A 41 8.94 -5.31 -22.23
CA ALA A 41 9.99 -4.33 -22.57
C ALA A 41 9.45 -2.89 -22.53
N ASP A 42 8.26 -2.67 -23.09
CA ASP A 42 7.61 -1.36 -23.08
C ASP A 42 7.25 -0.91 -21.64
N VAL A 43 6.70 -1.83 -20.84
CA VAL A 43 6.38 -1.56 -19.43
C VAL A 43 7.64 -1.23 -18.63
N ALA A 44 8.75 -1.94 -18.88
CA ALA A 44 10.01 -1.64 -18.19
C ALA A 44 10.56 -0.26 -18.56
N ALA A 45 10.51 0.12 -19.85
CA ALA A 45 10.94 1.45 -20.30
C ALA A 45 10.09 2.57 -19.73
N ILE A 46 8.76 2.39 -19.69
CA ILE A 46 7.83 3.35 -19.06
C ILE A 46 8.10 3.44 -17.55
N ALA A 47 8.30 2.33 -16.86
CA ALA A 47 8.58 2.31 -15.43
C ALA A 47 9.89 3.04 -15.10
N GLU A 48 10.93 2.85 -15.91
CA GLU A 48 12.21 3.57 -15.76
C GLU A 48 12.02 5.08 -15.95
N HIS A 49 11.29 5.49 -16.98
CA HIS A 49 10.97 6.89 -17.24
C HIS A 49 10.20 7.52 -16.06
N LEU A 50 9.15 6.86 -15.57
CA LEU A 50 8.35 7.32 -14.44
C LEU A 50 9.10 7.31 -13.09
N ALA A 51 10.19 6.56 -12.98
CA ALA A 51 11.04 6.50 -11.80
C ALA A 51 12.17 7.54 -11.78
N SER A 52 12.31 8.31 -12.86
CA SER A 52 13.37 9.31 -13.06
C SER A 52 12.80 10.72 -13.01
N VAL A 53 13.47 11.63 -12.29
CA VAL A 53 13.15 13.05 -12.31
C VAL A 53 13.56 13.61 -13.67
N GLN A 54 12.62 14.25 -14.39
CA GLN A 54 12.83 14.78 -15.74
C GLN A 54 13.25 16.25 -15.72
N GLU A 55 12.80 17.01 -14.72
CA GLU A 55 13.13 18.43 -14.54
C GLU A 55 13.43 18.71 -13.06
N GLU A 56 14.67 19.13 -12.77
CA GLU A 56 15.15 19.30 -11.38
C GLU A 56 14.93 20.72 -10.84
N ALA A 57 14.77 21.73 -11.69
CA ALA A 57 14.85 23.15 -11.32
C ALA A 57 13.55 23.94 -11.49
N SER A 58 12.40 23.31 -11.26
CA SER A 58 11.12 24.04 -11.31
C SER A 58 10.96 24.97 -10.11
N PRO A 59 10.49 26.22 -10.32
CA PRO A 59 10.09 27.08 -9.19
C PRO A 59 8.97 26.44 -8.39
N LEU A 60 9.01 26.56 -7.04
CA LEU A 60 7.95 26.04 -6.18
C LEU A 60 6.61 26.74 -6.48
N ALA A 61 5.61 25.96 -6.84
CA ALA A 61 4.23 26.38 -7.08
C ALA A 61 3.26 25.42 -6.36
N CYS A 62 2.92 25.70 -5.09
CA CYS A 62 2.22 24.76 -4.21
C CYS A 62 0.89 24.27 -4.77
N GLY A 63 0.07 25.14 -5.40
CA GLY A 63 -1.18 24.70 -6.03
C GLY A 63 -0.94 23.62 -7.09
N LYS A 64 -0.02 23.88 -8.01
CA LYS A 64 0.36 22.95 -9.08
C LYS A 64 1.01 21.68 -8.55
N ALA A 65 1.94 21.83 -7.60
CA ALA A 65 2.64 20.69 -7.00
C ALA A 65 1.68 19.70 -6.33
N VAL A 66 0.71 20.22 -5.59
CA VAL A 66 -0.32 19.41 -4.93
C VAL A 66 -1.25 18.75 -5.96
N GLU A 67 -1.69 19.48 -6.97
CA GLU A 67 -2.53 18.95 -8.06
C GLU A 67 -1.81 17.79 -8.77
N ASN A 68 -0.57 18.00 -9.22
CA ASN A 68 0.23 16.97 -9.89
C ASN A 68 0.48 15.75 -9.00
N ALA A 69 0.85 15.97 -7.73
CA ALA A 69 1.10 14.87 -6.79
C ALA A 69 -0.16 14.05 -6.52
N ARG A 70 -1.30 14.71 -6.25
CA ARG A 70 -2.57 14.02 -6.02
C ARG A 70 -3.01 13.23 -7.24
N TRP A 71 -3.00 13.86 -8.42
CA TRP A 71 -3.34 13.18 -9.68
C TRP A 71 -2.47 11.93 -9.92
N GLY A 72 -1.15 12.04 -9.68
CA GLY A 72 -0.23 10.92 -9.80
C GLY A 72 -0.57 9.76 -8.84
N VAL A 73 -0.84 10.07 -7.57
CA VAL A 73 -1.22 9.04 -6.57
C VAL A 73 -2.58 8.42 -6.89
N GLU A 74 -3.57 9.21 -7.27
CA GLU A 74 -4.90 8.73 -7.66
C GLU A 74 -4.81 7.80 -8.88
N THR A 75 -3.98 8.16 -9.87
CA THR A 75 -3.69 7.31 -11.03
C THR A 75 -3.03 5.99 -10.62
N MET A 76 -2.06 6.02 -9.70
CA MET A 76 -1.42 4.80 -9.21
C MET A 76 -2.44 3.86 -8.51
N LEU A 77 -3.35 4.40 -7.71
CA LEU A 77 -4.42 3.64 -7.07
C LEU A 77 -5.37 3.01 -8.10
N GLU A 78 -5.80 3.79 -9.10
CA GLU A 78 -6.68 3.32 -10.17
C GLU A 78 -6.02 2.22 -11.01
N VAL A 79 -4.76 2.40 -11.40
CA VAL A 79 -3.99 1.40 -12.17
C VAL A 79 -3.75 0.14 -11.32
N GLY A 80 -3.44 0.29 -10.03
CA GLY A 80 -3.31 -0.83 -9.10
C GLY A 80 -4.59 -1.67 -9.04
N GLU A 81 -5.75 -1.02 -8.90
CA GLU A 81 -7.04 -1.70 -8.90
C GLU A 81 -7.34 -2.40 -10.23
N LYS A 82 -7.04 -1.76 -11.36
CA LYS A 82 -7.19 -2.38 -12.70
C LYS A 82 -6.29 -3.60 -12.86
N ASN A 83 -5.04 -3.52 -12.41
CA ASN A 83 -4.09 -4.62 -12.46
C ASN A 83 -4.52 -5.79 -11.58
N LEU A 84 -5.04 -5.52 -10.38
CA LEU A 84 -5.60 -6.54 -9.50
C LEU A 84 -6.79 -7.25 -10.19
N ARG A 85 -7.78 -6.51 -10.69
CA ARG A 85 -8.93 -7.08 -11.40
C ARG A 85 -8.54 -7.85 -12.66
N GLY A 86 -7.50 -7.41 -13.35
CA GLY A 86 -6.96 -8.07 -14.54
C GLY A 86 -6.10 -9.30 -14.27
N GLY A 87 -5.76 -9.56 -13.00
CA GLY A 87 -4.85 -10.64 -12.60
C GLY A 87 -3.38 -10.38 -12.93
N TYR A 88 -3.00 -9.11 -13.14
CA TYR A 88 -1.61 -8.67 -13.35
C TYR A 88 -0.90 -8.28 -12.05
N MET A 89 -1.64 -8.18 -10.95
CA MET A 89 -1.14 -7.90 -9.61
C MET A 89 -1.81 -8.85 -8.61
N THR A 90 -1.07 -9.32 -7.61
CA THR A 90 -1.63 -10.13 -6.52
C THR A 90 -2.40 -9.25 -5.54
N GLN A 91 -3.34 -9.85 -4.80
CA GLN A 91 -4.03 -9.17 -3.71
C GLN A 91 -3.03 -8.68 -2.65
N ALA A 92 -2.06 -9.52 -2.29
CA ALA A 92 -1.03 -9.17 -1.31
C ALA A 92 -0.21 -7.94 -1.73
N ALA A 93 0.18 -7.83 -3.00
CA ALA A 93 0.91 -6.66 -3.52
C ALA A 93 0.04 -5.39 -3.51
N TYR A 94 -1.23 -5.52 -3.88
CA TYR A 94 -2.18 -4.41 -3.83
C TYR A 94 -2.42 -3.91 -2.40
N ASP A 95 -2.64 -4.82 -1.46
CA ASP A 95 -2.87 -4.50 -0.05
C ASP A 95 -1.64 -3.89 0.62
N ALA A 96 -0.43 -4.27 0.19
CA ALA A 96 0.81 -3.68 0.68
C ALA A 96 1.02 -2.22 0.20
N ALA A 97 0.65 -1.90 -1.04
CA ALA A 97 0.88 -0.57 -1.62
C ALA A 97 -0.22 0.45 -1.27
N THR A 98 -1.48 0.01 -1.23
CA THR A 98 -2.65 0.89 -1.12
C THR A 98 -2.69 1.76 0.13
N PRO A 99 -2.38 1.28 1.35
CA PRO A 99 -2.43 2.10 2.57
C PRO A 99 -1.49 3.32 2.50
N THR A 100 -0.27 3.13 2.02
CA THR A 100 0.73 4.21 1.88
C THR A 100 0.25 5.27 0.88
N LEU A 101 -0.28 4.85 -0.28
CA LEU A 101 -0.80 5.78 -1.27
C LEU A 101 -1.99 6.58 -0.74
N LYS A 102 -2.90 5.94 0.01
CA LYS A 102 -4.04 6.63 0.65
C LYS A 102 -3.59 7.60 1.75
N ALA A 103 -2.61 7.22 2.57
CA ALA A 103 -2.03 8.10 3.58
C ALA A 103 -1.40 9.34 2.92
N LEU A 104 -0.69 9.13 1.81
CA LEU A 104 -0.09 10.21 1.03
C LEU A 104 -1.15 11.22 0.54
N LEU A 105 -2.28 10.76 0.01
CA LEU A 105 -3.39 11.66 -0.39
C LEU A 105 -3.92 12.52 0.79
N GLY A 106 -3.88 11.98 2.00
CA GLY A 106 -4.32 12.69 3.20
C GLY A 106 -3.43 13.87 3.59
N VAL A 107 -2.14 13.83 3.25
CA VAL A 107 -1.16 14.88 3.61
C VAL A 107 -0.87 15.85 2.46
N LEU A 108 -1.15 15.50 1.21
CA LEU A 108 -0.92 16.35 0.04
C LEU A 108 -1.94 17.50 0.00
N THR A 109 -1.61 18.60 0.65
CA THR A 109 -2.42 19.84 0.69
C THR A 109 -1.57 21.06 0.38
N VAL A 110 -2.21 22.14 -0.09
CA VAL A 110 -1.51 23.42 -0.33
C VAL A 110 -0.92 23.96 0.98
N GLN A 111 -1.65 23.84 2.08
CA GLN A 111 -1.17 24.26 3.40
C GLN A 111 0.09 23.50 3.82
N ASP A 112 0.14 22.17 3.58
CA ASP A 112 1.32 21.37 3.87
C ASP A 112 2.51 21.79 3.00
N CYS A 113 2.30 22.04 1.71
CA CYS A 113 3.35 22.53 0.81
C CYS A 113 3.90 23.90 1.25
N GLU A 114 3.03 24.84 1.62
CA GLU A 114 3.41 26.18 2.07
C GLU A 114 4.22 26.15 3.38
N ALA A 115 3.91 25.20 4.28
CA ALA A 115 4.62 24.99 5.52
C ALA A 115 5.88 24.12 5.37
N ALA A 116 6.08 23.47 4.22
CA ALA A 116 7.14 22.49 4.02
C ALA A 116 8.55 23.13 4.04
N ALA A 117 9.48 22.38 4.63
CA ALA A 117 10.90 22.70 4.67
C ALA A 117 11.76 21.46 4.36
N GLY A 118 13.04 21.65 4.01
CA GLY A 118 13.97 20.57 3.70
C GLY A 118 13.44 19.65 2.61
N VAL A 119 13.63 18.34 2.76
CA VAL A 119 13.27 17.30 1.77
C VAL A 119 11.80 17.32 1.38
N ARG A 120 10.91 17.72 2.30
CA ARG A 120 9.48 17.86 2.01
C ARG A 120 9.20 19.01 1.04
N ARG A 121 9.90 20.13 1.23
CA ARG A 121 9.85 21.27 0.30
C ARG A 121 10.43 20.88 -1.07
N ASP A 122 11.55 20.15 -1.09
CA ASP A 122 12.20 19.70 -2.32
C ASP A 122 11.29 18.76 -3.11
N PHE A 123 10.54 17.88 -2.42
CA PHE A 123 9.50 17.08 -3.06
C PHE A 123 8.43 17.93 -3.75
N TYR A 124 7.87 18.95 -3.08
CA TYR A 124 6.88 19.83 -3.69
C TYR A 124 7.46 20.68 -4.82
N GLN A 125 8.71 21.08 -4.71
CA GLN A 125 9.39 21.77 -5.80
C GLN A 125 9.54 20.85 -7.02
N CYS A 126 9.95 19.61 -6.84
CA CYS A 126 9.97 18.58 -7.88
C CYS A 126 8.59 18.38 -8.53
N MET A 127 7.53 18.31 -7.71
CA MET A 127 6.15 18.15 -8.20
C MET A 127 5.57 19.42 -8.86
N SER A 128 6.26 20.55 -8.81
CA SER A 128 5.85 21.77 -9.52
C SER A 128 6.10 21.70 -11.03
N SER A 129 6.85 20.69 -11.49
CA SER A 129 7.02 20.38 -12.92
C SER A 129 5.90 19.47 -13.43
N ASP A 130 5.43 19.70 -14.67
CA ASP A 130 4.48 18.82 -15.37
C ASP A 130 5.15 17.56 -15.94
N TYR A 131 6.47 17.51 -15.93
CA TYR A 131 7.26 16.40 -16.47
C TYR A 131 7.63 15.34 -15.44
N ASN A 132 7.49 15.68 -14.16
CA ASN A 132 7.89 14.79 -13.08
C ASN A 132 6.72 13.95 -12.55
N HIS A 133 6.97 12.66 -12.38
CA HIS A 133 6.00 11.75 -11.77
C HIS A 133 6.16 11.73 -10.24
N VAL A 134 5.06 11.61 -9.51
CA VAL A 134 5.04 11.59 -8.03
C VAL A 134 5.96 10.52 -7.43
N TYR A 135 6.07 9.36 -8.08
CA TYR A 135 6.98 8.29 -7.67
C TYR A 135 8.46 8.71 -7.77
N ALA A 136 8.85 9.38 -8.87
CA ALA A 136 10.21 9.88 -9.06
C ALA A 136 10.57 10.92 -7.99
N CYS A 137 9.70 11.91 -7.78
CA CYS A 137 9.91 12.95 -6.76
C CYS A 137 9.94 12.38 -5.35
N GLY A 138 9.05 11.45 -5.02
CA GLY A 138 9.02 10.78 -3.72
C GLY A 138 10.28 9.97 -3.45
N LYS A 139 10.80 9.27 -4.46
CA LYS A 139 12.05 8.51 -4.38
C LYS A 139 13.28 9.43 -4.24
N ALA A 140 13.33 10.52 -5.01
CA ALA A 140 14.46 11.45 -4.99
C ALA A 140 14.56 12.23 -3.68
N HIS A 141 13.44 12.58 -3.05
CA HIS A 141 13.38 13.44 -1.88
C HIS A 141 12.87 12.73 -0.62
N SER A 142 12.77 11.39 -0.62
CA SER A 142 12.37 10.57 0.55
C SER A 142 11.11 11.11 1.24
N PHE A 143 10.09 11.49 0.45
CA PHE A 143 8.84 11.99 1.00
C PHE A 143 8.05 10.84 1.63
N GLU A 144 7.85 10.93 2.94
CA GLU A 144 7.02 10.00 3.71
C GLU A 144 5.76 10.74 4.23
N PRO A 145 4.56 10.09 4.14
CA PRO A 145 3.31 10.67 4.61
C PRO A 145 3.18 10.79 6.13
#